data_de80604fb1d57ac77859bf49cd4d0d77
#
_entry.id   de80604fb1d57ac77859bf49cd4d0d77
#
_cell.length_a   1.000
_cell.length_b   1.000
_cell.length_c   1.000
_cell.angle_alpha   90.00
_cell.angle_beta   90.00
_cell.angle_gamma   90.00
#
_symmetry.space_group_name_H-M   'P 1'
#
loop_
_entity.id
_entity.type
_entity.pdbx_description
1 polymer ?
#
loop_
_entity_poly.entity_id
_entity_poly.type
_entity_poly.pdbx_seq_one_letter_code
_entity_poly.pdbx_strand_id
1 'polypeptide(L)'
;WKELRQHIAANTRKHLWDEQRQKFIPHIYLEKSPIPEGFNELDVHYHGGTAIAIEAGLLSPEEIAVVNAQMLENVRLSGMPSIGLTLYPTYPEGFFRGGMSKPYIYQNGGDWTWFGGRMIQQLIANGMVKEAYEEVRPMIDRVIKNQGFYEWYGKGGVPSGSGHFKGSAGVLAKAIEMFNQWSEENK
;
A
#
# COMPACT_ATOMS: atom_id res chain seq x y z
N TRP A 1 -23.16 -11.92 -10.47
CA TRP A 1 -21.86 -11.38 -10.05
C TRP A 1 -21.84 -9.84 -10.08
N LYS A 2 -22.42 -9.19 -11.10
CA LYS A 2 -22.43 -7.72 -11.20
C LYS A 2 -23.14 -7.06 -10.00
N GLU A 3 -24.32 -7.53 -9.64
CA GLU A 3 -25.08 -7.05 -8.48
C GLU A 3 -24.34 -7.30 -7.15
N LEU A 4 -23.73 -8.48 -7.00
CA LEU A 4 -22.93 -8.79 -5.81
C LEU A 4 -21.73 -7.86 -5.67
N ARG A 5 -21.01 -7.58 -6.78
CA ARG A 5 -19.91 -6.61 -6.79
C ARG A 5 -20.39 -5.22 -6.34
N GLN A 6 -21.50 -4.75 -6.89
CA GLN A 6 -22.07 -3.44 -6.53
C GLN A 6 -22.46 -3.37 -5.06
N HIS A 7 -23.07 -4.44 -4.55
CA HIS A 7 -23.46 -4.54 -3.15
C HIS A 7 -22.24 -4.52 -2.21
N ILE A 8 -21.19 -5.29 -2.53
CA ILE A 8 -19.95 -5.29 -1.76
C ILE A 8 -19.29 -3.91 -1.80
N ALA A 9 -19.16 -3.29 -2.97
CA ALA A 9 -18.57 -1.96 -3.10
C ALA A 9 -19.32 -0.89 -2.28
N ALA A 10 -20.65 -0.86 -2.37
CA ALA A 10 -21.49 0.06 -1.61
C ALA A 10 -21.33 -0.13 -0.10
N ASN A 11 -21.33 -1.38 0.38
CA ASN A 11 -21.16 -1.67 1.81
C ASN A 11 -19.73 -1.36 2.29
N THR A 12 -18.71 -1.63 1.49
CA THR A 12 -17.32 -1.27 1.81
C THR A 12 -17.20 0.25 2.00
N ARG A 13 -17.71 1.03 1.06
CA ARG A 13 -17.73 2.50 1.20
C ARG A 13 -18.52 2.94 2.44
N LYS A 14 -19.74 2.45 2.59
CA LYS A 14 -20.65 2.84 3.68
C LYS A 14 -20.07 2.58 5.07
N HIS A 15 -19.37 1.45 5.25
CA HIS A 15 -18.96 0.99 6.58
C HIS A 15 -17.49 1.21 6.88
N LEU A 16 -16.63 1.30 5.87
CA LEU A 16 -15.18 1.36 6.08
C LEU A 16 -14.54 2.68 5.62
N TRP A 17 -15.19 3.46 4.76
CA TRP A 17 -14.63 4.74 4.35
C TRP A 17 -14.93 5.85 5.36
N ASP A 18 -13.89 6.53 5.83
CA ASP A 18 -13.98 7.70 6.70
C ASP A 18 -13.83 8.97 5.86
N GLU A 19 -14.95 9.65 5.64
CA GLU A 19 -14.98 10.89 4.82
C GLU A 19 -14.19 12.05 5.46
N GLN A 20 -14.05 12.09 6.76
CA GLN A 20 -13.31 13.15 7.43
C GLN A 20 -11.80 12.93 7.31
N ARG A 21 -11.36 11.67 7.42
CA ARG A 21 -9.96 11.29 7.32
C ARG A 21 -9.53 10.95 5.91
N GLN A 22 -10.47 10.82 4.97
CA GLN A 22 -10.23 10.41 3.57
C GLN A 22 -9.40 9.12 3.49
N LYS A 23 -9.84 8.10 4.20
CA LYS A 23 -9.17 6.79 4.24
C LYS A 23 -10.13 5.68 4.65
N PHE A 24 -9.74 4.43 4.40
CA PHE A 24 -10.43 3.28 4.97
C PHE A 24 -10.03 3.09 6.44
N ILE A 25 -11.02 2.86 7.31
CA ILE A 25 -10.75 2.43 8.69
C ILE A 25 -10.25 0.99 8.69
N PRO A 26 -9.34 0.63 9.62
CA PRO A 26 -8.73 -0.71 9.64
C PRO A 26 -9.72 -1.84 9.87
N HIS A 27 -10.56 -1.72 10.90
CA HIS A 27 -11.46 -2.78 11.34
C HIS A 27 -12.79 -2.23 11.88
N ILE A 28 -13.81 -3.08 11.79
CA ILE A 28 -15.05 -2.95 12.56
C ILE A 28 -15.14 -4.21 13.42
N TYR A 29 -15.13 -4.02 14.73
CA TYR A 29 -15.24 -5.12 15.68
C TYR A 29 -16.70 -5.41 15.98
N LEU A 30 -17.10 -6.68 15.87
CA LEU A 30 -18.44 -7.13 16.25
C LEU A 30 -18.60 -7.30 17.77
N GLU A 31 -17.46 -7.44 18.44
CA GLU A 31 -17.34 -7.57 19.89
C GLU A 31 -16.33 -6.54 20.43
N LYS A 32 -15.84 -6.74 21.64
CA LYS A 32 -14.84 -5.85 22.24
C LYS A 32 -13.57 -5.79 21.39
N SER A 33 -13.12 -4.57 21.09
CA SER A 33 -11.86 -4.34 20.40
C SER A 33 -10.68 -4.94 21.20
N PRO A 34 -9.75 -5.66 20.52
CA PRO A 34 -8.52 -6.15 21.15
C PRO A 34 -7.43 -5.07 21.28
N ILE A 35 -7.69 -3.88 20.79
CA ILE A 35 -6.72 -2.78 20.75
C ILE A 35 -6.35 -2.36 22.18
N PRO A 36 -5.05 -2.27 22.50
CA PRO A 36 -4.61 -1.85 23.81
C PRO A 36 -4.97 -0.39 24.10
N GLU A 37 -5.16 -0.09 25.37
CA GLU A 37 -5.41 1.28 25.83
C GLU A 37 -4.25 2.21 25.41
N GLY A 38 -4.60 3.40 24.93
CA GLY A 38 -3.63 4.40 24.46
C GLY A 38 -3.20 4.27 23.01
N PHE A 39 -3.62 3.22 22.28
CA PHE A 39 -3.40 3.12 20.83
C PHE A 39 -4.69 3.41 20.07
N ASN A 40 -4.66 4.44 19.22
CA ASN A 40 -5.81 4.79 18.39
C ASN A 40 -5.70 4.13 17.01
N GLU A 41 -6.38 3.00 16.83
CA GLU A 41 -6.37 2.27 15.56
C GLU A 41 -6.96 3.08 14.39
N LEU A 42 -7.82 4.05 14.66
CA LEU A 42 -8.37 4.92 13.62
C LEU A 42 -7.32 5.80 12.94
N ASP A 43 -6.13 5.96 13.54
CA ASP A 43 -5.02 6.66 12.91
C ASP A 43 -4.23 5.78 11.93
N VAL A 44 -4.40 4.45 11.98
CA VAL A 44 -3.67 3.52 11.11
C VAL A 44 -4.18 3.59 9.67
N HIS A 45 -3.28 3.79 8.73
CA HIS A 45 -3.52 3.70 7.29
C HIS A 45 -3.01 2.36 6.76
N TYR A 46 -3.88 1.57 6.15
CA TYR A 46 -3.54 0.33 5.45
C TYR A 46 -3.27 0.64 3.97
N HIS A 47 -2.00 0.80 3.59
CA HIS A 47 -1.61 1.18 2.23
C HIS A 47 -1.94 0.07 1.22
N GLY A 48 -1.58 -1.18 1.54
CA GLY A 48 -1.83 -2.30 0.63
C GLY A 48 -3.32 -2.53 0.35
N GLY A 49 -4.16 -2.45 1.38
CA GLY A 49 -5.60 -2.55 1.26
C GLY A 49 -6.20 -1.41 0.43
N THR A 50 -5.69 -0.20 0.60
CA THR A 50 -6.13 0.97 -0.16
C THR A 50 -5.79 0.84 -1.65
N ALA A 51 -4.60 0.37 -2.01
CA ALA A 51 -4.22 0.12 -3.41
C ALA A 51 -5.18 -0.90 -4.09
N ILE A 52 -5.59 -1.94 -3.37
CA ILE A 52 -6.58 -2.91 -3.87
C ILE A 52 -7.98 -2.29 -3.98
N ALA A 53 -8.37 -1.42 -3.06
CA ALA A 53 -9.64 -0.71 -3.11
C ALA A 53 -9.73 0.22 -4.34
N ILE A 54 -8.62 0.89 -4.68
CA ILE A 54 -8.50 1.70 -5.91
C ILE A 54 -8.65 0.80 -7.15
N GLU A 55 -7.94 -0.33 -7.21
CA GLU A 55 -8.04 -1.30 -8.29
C GLU A 55 -9.48 -1.83 -8.47
N ALA A 56 -10.21 -1.98 -7.38
CA ALA A 56 -11.62 -2.38 -7.39
C ALA A 56 -12.57 -1.26 -7.82
N GLY A 57 -12.09 -0.02 -7.99
CA GLY A 57 -12.88 1.15 -8.40
C GLY A 57 -13.71 1.73 -7.24
N LEU A 58 -13.21 1.67 -6.02
CA LEU A 58 -13.92 2.19 -4.85
C LEU A 58 -13.64 3.66 -4.55
N LEU A 59 -12.64 4.28 -5.18
CA LEU A 59 -12.25 5.67 -4.96
C LEU A 59 -12.36 6.47 -6.26
N SER A 60 -12.69 7.78 -6.14
CA SER A 60 -12.60 8.72 -7.23
C SER A 60 -11.14 9.15 -7.48
N PRO A 61 -10.83 9.76 -8.66
CA PRO A 61 -9.49 10.29 -8.91
C PRO A 61 -9.02 11.30 -7.86
N GLU A 62 -9.91 12.14 -7.34
CA GLU A 62 -9.62 13.12 -6.29
C GLU A 62 -9.28 12.43 -4.97
N GLU A 63 -10.03 11.40 -4.59
CA GLU A 63 -9.75 10.59 -3.41
C GLU A 63 -8.43 9.83 -3.55
N ILE A 64 -8.11 9.33 -4.75
CA ILE A 64 -6.82 8.67 -5.03
C ILE A 64 -5.65 9.64 -4.81
N ALA A 65 -5.77 10.88 -5.27
CA ALA A 65 -4.74 11.90 -5.05
C ALA A 65 -4.53 12.17 -3.54
N VAL A 66 -5.61 12.27 -2.77
CA VAL A 66 -5.54 12.49 -1.31
C VAL A 66 -4.88 11.30 -0.61
N VAL A 67 -5.31 10.06 -0.88
CA VAL A 67 -4.72 8.88 -0.23
C VAL A 67 -3.25 8.69 -0.65
N ASN A 68 -2.88 9.03 -1.89
CA ASN A 68 -1.49 8.99 -2.32
C ASN A 68 -0.62 9.98 -1.53
N ALA A 69 -1.08 11.21 -1.36
CA ALA A 69 -0.38 12.20 -0.54
C ALA A 69 -0.22 11.73 0.92
N GLN A 70 -1.25 11.10 1.49
CA GLN A 70 -1.17 10.49 2.83
C GLN A 70 -0.15 9.35 2.88
N MET A 71 -0.09 8.48 1.86
CA MET A 71 0.88 7.40 1.79
C MET A 71 2.32 7.93 1.75
N LEU A 72 2.60 8.96 0.95
CA LEU A 72 3.91 9.61 0.88
C LEU A 72 4.30 10.25 2.22
N GLU A 73 3.37 10.92 2.89
CA GLU A 73 3.65 11.48 4.22
C GLU A 73 3.94 10.37 5.24
N ASN A 74 3.21 9.25 5.20
CA ASN A 74 3.47 8.10 6.05
C ASN A 74 4.85 7.46 5.78
N VAL A 75 5.28 7.40 4.53
CA VAL A 75 6.65 6.98 4.16
C VAL A 75 7.67 7.91 4.80
N ARG A 76 7.49 9.23 4.67
CA ARG A 76 8.37 10.24 5.28
C ARG A 76 8.43 10.11 6.80
N LEU A 77 7.28 10.00 7.48
CA LEU A 77 7.19 9.90 8.95
C LEU A 77 7.75 8.58 9.49
N SER A 78 7.53 7.48 8.79
CA SER A 78 8.02 6.16 9.19
C SER A 78 9.51 5.97 8.93
N GLY A 79 10.09 6.71 7.97
CA GLY A 79 11.44 6.49 7.45
C GLY A 79 11.58 5.19 6.65
N MET A 80 10.47 4.67 6.13
CA MET A 80 10.48 3.51 5.23
C MET A 80 10.84 3.94 3.79
N PRO A 81 11.40 3.02 2.97
CA PRO A 81 12.01 3.42 1.70
C PRO A 81 11.02 3.72 0.57
N SER A 82 9.77 3.23 0.60
CA SER A 82 8.81 3.46 -0.49
C SER A 82 7.35 3.33 -0.06
N ILE A 83 6.43 3.66 -0.96
CA ILE A 83 4.97 3.49 -0.77
C ILE A 83 4.54 2.01 -0.67
N GLY A 84 5.47 1.08 -0.77
CA GLY A 84 5.25 -0.33 -0.40
C GLY A 84 5.07 -0.55 1.09
N LEU A 85 5.26 0.47 1.93
CA LEU A 85 4.90 0.47 3.35
C LEU A 85 3.50 -0.10 3.54
N THR A 86 3.37 -1.17 4.33
CA THR A 86 2.09 -1.89 4.44
C THR A 86 1.04 -1.12 5.23
N LEU A 87 1.46 -0.51 6.35
CA LEU A 87 0.61 0.32 7.20
C LEU A 87 1.42 1.30 8.04
N TYR A 88 0.78 2.40 8.46
CA TYR A 88 1.36 3.38 9.40
C TYR A 88 0.24 4.18 10.09
N PRO A 89 0.40 4.52 11.41
CA PRO A 89 1.42 4.02 12.34
C PRO A 89 1.35 2.51 12.53
N THR A 90 2.46 1.91 12.96
CA THR A 90 2.52 0.46 13.21
C THR A 90 1.78 0.08 14.47
N TYR A 91 1.23 -1.13 14.52
CA TYR A 91 0.73 -1.67 15.78
C TYR A 91 1.86 -1.86 16.80
N PRO A 92 1.56 -1.74 18.10
CA PRO A 92 2.54 -1.89 19.16
C PRO A 92 3.24 -3.25 19.14
N GLU A 93 4.48 -3.29 19.68
CA GLU A 93 5.20 -4.54 19.81
C GLU A 93 4.39 -5.56 20.63
N GLY A 94 4.34 -6.80 20.15
CA GLY A 94 3.61 -7.88 20.78
C GLY A 94 2.10 -7.93 20.48
N PHE A 95 1.54 -6.94 19.77
CA PHE A 95 0.13 -6.99 19.36
C PHE A 95 -0.14 -8.18 18.41
N PHE A 96 0.67 -8.33 17.39
CA PHE A 96 0.66 -9.51 16.54
C PHE A 96 1.66 -10.56 17.05
N ARG A 97 1.40 -11.83 16.70
CA ARG A 97 2.30 -12.94 17.00
C ARG A 97 3.22 -13.26 15.82
N GLY A 98 4.32 -13.97 16.11
CA GLY A 98 5.25 -14.44 15.09
C GLY A 98 5.99 -13.33 14.35
N GLY A 99 6.08 -13.44 13.03
CA GLY A 99 6.85 -12.53 12.17
C GLY A 99 6.37 -11.08 12.12
N MET A 100 5.20 -10.77 12.67
CA MET A 100 4.65 -9.41 12.72
C MET A 100 4.70 -8.78 14.12
N SER A 101 5.36 -9.43 15.07
CA SER A 101 5.35 -9.02 16.49
C SER A 101 6.00 -7.66 16.77
N LYS A 102 6.86 -7.17 15.88
CA LYS A 102 7.56 -5.89 16.03
C LYS A 102 7.12 -4.87 15.00
N PRO A 103 7.18 -3.55 15.32
CA PRO A 103 7.02 -2.48 14.37
C PRO A 103 8.02 -2.55 13.20
N TYR A 104 7.57 -2.17 12.01
CA TYR A 104 8.34 -2.06 10.77
C TYR A 104 8.92 -3.37 10.25
N ILE A 105 8.34 -4.50 10.64
CA ILE A 105 8.67 -5.81 10.08
C ILE A 105 7.45 -6.43 9.40
N TYR A 106 7.70 -7.24 8.38
CA TYR A 106 6.71 -7.98 7.63
C TYR A 106 5.48 -7.11 7.29
N GLN A 107 4.25 -7.51 7.64
CA GLN A 107 3.04 -6.73 7.37
C GLN A 107 2.69 -5.72 8.47
N ASN A 108 3.47 -5.63 9.55
CA ASN A 108 3.34 -4.57 10.55
C ASN A 108 4.28 -3.38 10.23
N GLY A 109 4.07 -2.78 9.06
CA GLY A 109 4.84 -1.62 8.61
C GLY A 109 6.13 -1.95 7.85
N GLY A 110 6.33 -3.19 7.39
CA GLY A 110 7.35 -3.51 6.39
C GLY A 110 6.99 -2.95 5.00
N ASP A 111 7.97 -2.78 4.16
CA ASP A 111 7.80 -2.25 2.80
C ASP A 111 7.81 -3.38 1.78
N TRP A 112 6.71 -3.55 1.08
CA TRP A 112 6.49 -4.61 0.11
C TRP A 112 6.34 -4.03 -1.30
N THR A 113 7.23 -4.37 -2.20
CA THR A 113 7.10 -4.01 -3.63
C THR A 113 5.76 -4.50 -4.20
N TRP A 114 5.22 -5.60 -3.66
CA TRP A 114 3.95 -6.18 -4.09
C TRP A 114 2.76 -5.21 -3.88
N PHE A 115 2.73 -4.48 -2.77
CA PHE A 115 1.72 -3.46 -2.50
C PHE A 115 2.04 -2.15 -3.23
N GLY A 116 3.29 -1.69 -3.13
CA GLY A 116 3.73 -0.45 -3.78
C GLY A 116 3.58 -0.51 -5.30
N GLY A 117 3.98 -1.61 -5.94
CA GLY A 117 3.83 -1.79 -7.38
C GLY A 117 2.37 -1.76 -7.86
N ARG A 118 1.42 -2.26 -7.04
CA ARG A 118 -0.02 -2.11 -7.32
C ARG A 118 -0.46 -0.65 -7.25
N MET A 119 -0.01 0.09 -6.23
CA MET A 119 -0.33 1.52 -6.14
C MET A 119 0.20 2.28 -7.35
N ILE A 120 1.43 2.03 -7.80
CA ILE A 120 1.99 2.61 -9.02
C ILE A 120 1.10 2.34 -10.24
N GLN A 121 0.64 1.10 -10.42
CA GLN A 121 -0.29 0.76 -11.51
C GLN A 121 -1.58 1.58 -11.45
N GLN A 122 -2.12 1.78 -10.24
CA GLN A 122 -3.34 2.56 -10.06
C GLN A 122 -3.12 4.06 -10.31
N LEU A 123 -1.99 4.62 -9.94
CA LEU A 123 -1.63 6.00 -10.26
C LEU A 123 -1.55 6.21 -11.79
N ILE A 124 -0.87 5.31 -12.52
CA ILE A 124 -0.80 5.36 -13.99
C ILE A 124 -2.20 5.27 -14.60
N ALA A 125 -3.01 4.28 -14.17
CA ALA A 125 -4.36 4.05 -14.69
C ALA A 125 -5.30 5.23 -14.47
N ASN A 126 -5.05 6.08 -13.46
CA ASN A 126 -5.83 7.26 -13.13
C ASN A 126 -5.16 8.58 -13.58
N GLY A 127 -4.17 8.52 -14.49
CA GLY A 127 -3.54 9.70 -15.10
C GLY A 127 -2.47 10.40 -14.23
N MET A 128 -2.15 9.88 -13.06
CA MET A 128 -1.12 10.40 -12.15
C MET A 128 0.26 9.82 -12.49
N VAL A 129 0.67 9.94 -13.76
CA VAL A 129 1.85 9.27 -14.29
C VAL A 129 3.15 9.85 -13.76
N LYS A 130 3.19 11.17 -13.51
CA LYS A 130 4.35 11.83 -12.94
C LYS A 130 4.63 11.32 -11.52
N GLU A 131 3.61 11.31 -10.69
CA GLU A 131 3.67 10.79 -9.31
C GLU A 131 4.10 9.32 -9.32
N ALA A 132 3.47 8.50 -10.15
CA ALA A 132 3.84 7.10 -10.33
C ALA A 132 5.33 6.92 -10.71
N TYR A 133 5.85 7.77 -11.61
CA TYR A 133 7.25 7.71 -12.05
C TYR A 133 8.23 8.06 -10.93
N GLU A 134 7.93 9.08 -10.15
CA GLU A 134 8.75 9.47 -8.99
C GLU A 134 8.73 8.39 -7.90
N GLU A 135 7.57 7.82 -7.63
CA GLU A 135 7.36 6.88 -6.54
C GLU A 135 7.82 5.44 -6.85
N VAL A 136 7.88 5.03 -8.11
CA VAL A 136 8.40 3.72 -8.48
C VAL A 136 9.91 3.60 -8.34
N ARG A 137 10.64 4.71 -8.44
CA ARG A 137 12.12 4.74 -8.47
C ARG A 137 12.76 4.04 -7.26
N PRO A 138 12.38 4.30 -5.99
CA PRO A 138 12.97 3.60 -4.85
C PRO A 138 12.83 2.08 -4.93
N MET A 139 11.73 1.58 -5.54
CA MET A 139 11.50 0.15 -5.71
C MET A 139 12.38 -0.45 -6.83
N ILE A 140 12.57 0.26 -7.93
CA ILE A 140 13.47 -0.15 -9.02
C ILE A 140 14.91 -0.13 -8.52
N ASP A 141 15.36 0.94 -7.88
CA ASP A 141 16.73 1.11 -7.40
C ASP A 141 17.13 -0.01 -6.42
N ARG A 142 16.22 -0.40 -5.53
CA ARG A 142 16.52 -1.49 -4.58
C ARG A 142 16.57 -2.87 -5.23
N VAL A 143 15.78 -3.11 -6.29
CA VAL A 143 15.87 -4.37 -7.08
C VAL A 143 17.21 -4.45 -7.79
N ILE A 144 17.65 -3.36 -8.41
CA ILE A 144 18.96 -3.27 -9.07
C ILE A 144 20.09 -3.46 -8.06
N LYS A 145 20.05 -2.72 -6.96
CA LYS A 145 21.06 -2.77 -5.89
C LYS A 145 21.21 -4.17 -5.28
N ASN A 146 20.09 -4.85 -5.02
CA ASN A 146 20.08 -6.14 -4.33
C ASN A 146 20.09 -7.33 -5.30
N GLN A 147 20.02 -7.08 -6.61
CA GLN A 147 19.98 -8.10 -7.68
C GLN A 147 18.90 -9.18 -7.43
N GLY A 148 17.73 -8.75 -6.91
CA GLY A 148 16.66 -9.67 -6.57
C GLY A 148 15.34 -8.99 -6.23
N PHE A 149 14.26 -9.76 -6.31
CA PHE A 149 12.92 -9.34 -5.93
C PHE A 149 12.61 -9.87 -4.54
N TYR A 150 13.02 -9.11 -3.53
CA TYR A 150 12.77 -9.51 -2.15
C TYR A 150 11.29 -9.39 -1.79
N GLU A 151 10.87 -10.23 -0.85
CA GLU A 151 9.50 -10.29 -0.36
C GLU A 151 9.10 -8.96 0.29
N TRP A 152 9.94 -8.48 1.21
CA TRP A 152 9.76 -7.20 1.88
C TRP A 152 11.09 -6.56 2.28
N TYR A 153 11.03 -5.31 2.72
CA TYR A 153 12.18 -4.54 3.18
C TYR A 153 11.87 -3.91 4.53
N GLY A 154 12.85 -3.92 5.44
CA GLY A 154 12.82 -3.21 6.71
C GLY A 154 13.30 -1.77 6.58
N LYS A 155 13.42 -1.08 7.71
CA LYS A 155 14.00 0.27 7.80
C LYS A 155 15.39 0.29 7.17
N GLY A 156 15.72 1.41 6.51
CA GLY A 156 16.96 1.55 5.77
C GLY A 156 17.06 0.69 4.50
N GLY A 157 15.95 0.11 4.05
CA GLY A 157 15.90 -0.69 2.82
C GLY A 157 16.58 -2.05 2.96
N VAL A 158 16.63 -2.60 4.17
CA VAL A 158 17.22 -3.94 4.44
C VAL A 158 16.32 -5.01 3.84
N PRO A 159 16.80 -5.79 2.83
CA PRO A 159 16.01 -6.83 2.20
C PRO A 159 15.74 -8.01 3.15
N SER A 160 14.55 -8.56 3.08
CA SER A 160 14.09 -9.63 3.98
C SER A 160 13.11 -10.58 3.28
N GLY A 161 12.91 -11.76 3.85
CA GLY A 161 12.11 -12.81 3.25
C GLY A 161 12.79 -13.45 2.04
N SER A 162 12.00 -13.97 1.09
CA SER A 162 12.52 -14.57 -0.12
C SER A 162 13.11 -13.54 -1.08
N GLY A 163 14.33 -13.75 -1.55
CA GLY A 163 14.98 -12.93 -2.59
C GLY A 163 14.46 -13.20 -4.02
N HIS A 164 13.57 -14.18 -4.18
CA HIS A 164 12.97 -14.58 -5.47
C HIS A 164 11.43 -14.50 -5.41
N PHE A 165 10.90 -13.46 -4.79
CA PHE A 165 9.46 -13.31 -4.59
C PHE A 165 8.77 -12.87 -5.89
N LYS A 166 8.15 -13.82 -6.57
CA LYS A 166 7.51 -13.63 -7.89
C LYS A 166 6.40 -12.55 -7.87
N GLY A 167 5.70 -12.40 -6.74
CA GLY A 167 4.67 -11.37 -6.57
C GLY A 167 5.24 -9.96 -6.76
N SER A 168 6.38 -9.66 -6.14
CA SER A 168 7.07 -8.36 -6.30
C SER A 168 7.54 -8.14 -7.74
N ALA A 169 8.08 -9.18 -8.38
CA ALA A 169 8.53 -9.11 -9.77
C ALA A 169 7.38 -8.81 -10.72
N GLY A 170 6.27 -9.55 -10.60
CA GLY A 170 5.12 -9.42 -11.49
C GLY A 170 4.45 -8.06 -11.44
N VAL A 171 4.22 -7.50 -10.24
CA VAL A 171 3.57 -6.19 -10.11
C VAL A 171 4.46 -5.04 -10.60
N LEU A 172 5.78 -5.14 -10.38
CA LEU A 172 6.72 -4.12 -10.84
C LEU A 172 6.89 -4.19 -12.37
N ALA A 173 6.99 -5.39 -12.94
CA ALA A 173 7.03 -5.58 -14.39
C ALA A 173 5.78 -5.00 -15.07
N LYS A 174 4.60 -5.24 -14.50
CA LYS A 174 3.34 -4.66 -15.02
C LYS A 174 3.33 -3.14 -14.95
N ALA A 175 3.83 -2.53 -13.88
CA ALA A 175 3.93 -1.08 -13.78
C ALA A 175 4.87 -0.51 -14.87
N ILE A 176 6.02 -1.15 -15.13
CA ILE A 176 6.96 -0.75 -16.20
C ILE A 176 6.30 -0.87 -17.58
N GLU A 177 5.56 -1.97 -17.84
CA GLU A 177 4.80 -2.15 -19.08
C GLU A 177 3.79 -1.00 -19.27
N MET A 178 3.06 -0.60 -18.23
CA MET A 178 2.11 0.51 -18.28
C MET A 178 2.79 1.86 -18.57
N PHE A 179 3.97 2.13 -18.01
CA PHE A 179 4.75 3.32 -18.36
C PHE A 179 5.15 3.32 -19.84
N ASN A 180 5.62 2.19 -20.36
CA ASN A 180 6.00 2.07 -21.78
C ASN A 180 4.80 2.34 -22.69
N GLN A 181 3.65 1.73 -22.40
CA GLN A 181 2.42 1.96 -23.15
C GLN A 181 2.02 3.43 -23.11
N TRP A 182 1.98 4.04 -21.93
CA TRP A 182 1.66 5.46 -21.79
C TRP A 182 2.61 6.36 -22.62
N SER A 183 3.91 6.06 -22.59
CA SER A 183 4.93 6.79 -23.35
C SER A 183 4.73 6.67 -24.85
N GLU A 184 4.26 5.52 -25.36
CA GLU A 184 3.96 5.32 -26.77
C GLU A 184 2.71 6.09 -27.21
N GLU A 185 1.70 6.16 -26.36
CA GLU A 185 0.44 6.84 -26.63
C GLU A 185 0.54 8.37 -26.53
N ASN A 186 1.59 8.91 -25.91
CA ASN A 186 1.77 10.34 -25.65
C ASN A 186 3.05 10.92 -26.32
N LYS A 187 3.56 10.27 -27.35
CA LYS A 187 4.58 10.80 -28.26
C LYS A 187 3.92 11.73 -29.27
#